data_2efe6bb35c21b2f8f9bbcb036e98deb0
#
_entry.id   2efe6bb35c21b2f8f9bbcb036e98deb0
#
_cell.length_a   1.000
_cell.length_b   1.000
_cell.length_c   1.000
_cell.angle_alpha   90.00
_cell.angle_beta   90.00
_cell.angle_gamma   90.00
#
_symmetry.space_group_name_H-M   'P 1'
#
loop_
_entity.id
_entity.type
_entity.pdbx_description
1 polymer ?
#
loop_
_entity_poly.entity_id
_entity_poly.type
_entity_poly.pdbx_seq_one_letter_code
_entity_poly.pdbx_strand_id
1 'polypeptide(L)'
;MDASSFSQLSHCTLCPRACGADRMTGKVGYCKAAVTPRVFRHGPHFGEEPPISGERGSGTIFFSHCTLSCIYCQNHPWSQAHQGEDLSIEALRDLFKGIADKGCHNWNLVSPTPWLPQIKEAVKPLIQAGISLPFVYNTSGFESPKVLDAFSDLIDIALVDLRYATPEVAAQGSDAAGYVGASRQAFQWFWHELGPLQVDEQGIARRGVICRILALPGHIDEAMANLHWLADEVGTDVHVSVMSQYTPVHKACSIEGWDRKVHAAEYARLTQLAEELGFENGWIQEFEGDAPSDLLGQAMPAGGGAVGRGAG
;
A
#
# COMPACT_ATOMS: atom_id res chain seq x y z
N MET A 1 -27.27 7.79 -0.07
CA MET A 1 -26.40 6.63 -0.39
C MET A 1 -27.28 5.53 -0.93
N ASP A 2 -27.02 5.06 -2.14
CA ASP A 2 -27.73 3.91 -2.69
C ASP A 2 -27.27 2.65 -1.93
N ALA A 3 -28.17 1.99 -1.20
CA ALA A 3 -27.86 0.80 -0.41
C ALA A 3 -27.31 -0.36 -1.28
N SER A 4 -27.53 -0.33 -2.60
CA SER A 4 -27.02 -1.32 -3.55
C SER A 4 -25.49 -1.24 -3.73
N SER A 5 -24.93 -0.03 -3.68
CA SER A 5 -23.48 0.22 -3.85
C SER A 5 -22.63 -0.39 -2.73
N PHE A 6 -23.23 -0.65 -1.56
CA PHE A 6 -22.51 -1.16 -0.38
C PHE A 6 -22.95 -2.56 0.05
N SER A 7 -23.70 -3.27 -0.78
CA SER A 7 -24.20 -4.62 -0.47
C SER A 7 -23.09 -5.60 -0.04
N GLN A 8 -21.89 -5.44 -0.56
CA GLN A 8 -20.70 -6.24 -0.19
C GLN A 8 -20.27 -6.06 1.28
N LEU A 9 -20.72 -4.97 1.94
CA LEU A 9 -20.37 -4.68 3.33
C LEU A 9 -21.30 -5.36 4.33
N SER A 10 -22.46 -5.90 3.91
CA SER A 10 -23.36 -6.68 4.76
C SER A 10 -22.81 -8.08 5.08
N HIS A 11 -21.89 -8.58 4.26
CA HIS A 11 -21.12 -9.81 4.48
C HIS A 11 -19.70 -9.62 3.91
N CYS A 12 -18.84 -8.93 4.66
CA CYS A 12 -17.57 -8.44 4.17
C CYS A 12 -16.58 -9.55 3.81
N THR A 13 -16.24 -9.63 2.52
CA THR A 13 -15.21 -10.54 1.96
C THR A 13 -14.18 -9.78 1.11
N LEU A 14 -13.94 -8.49 1.43
CA LEU A 14 -13.06 -7.60 0.66
C LEU A 14 -11.57 -7.95 0.73
N CYS A 15 -11.17 -8.86 1.60
CA CYS A 15 -9.79 -9.32 1.71
C CYS A 15 -9.74 -10.82 1.98
N PRO A 16 -8.56 -11.47 1.90
CA PRO A 16 -8.42 -12.92 2.10
C PRO A 16 -8.86 -13.43 3.48
N ARG A 17 -9.03 -12.53 4.47
CA ARG A 17 -9.59 -12.92 5.79
C ARG A 17 -11.05 -13.33 5.72
N ALA A 18 -11.80 -12.86 4.72
CA ALA A 18 -13.20 -13.20 4.48
C ALA A 18 -14.03 -13.28 5.77
N CYS A 19 -13.91 -12.27 6.66
CA CYS A 19 -14.43 -12.31 8.02
C CYS A 19 -15.95 -12.29 8.13
N GLY A 20 -16.68 -12.02 7.04
CA GLY A 20 -18.15 -12.02 6.98
C GLY A 20 -18.82 -10.96 7.85
N ALA A 21 -18.09 -9.94 8.32
CA ALA A 21 -18.65 -8.90 9.18
C ALA A 21 -19.75 -8.12 8.44
N ASP A 22 -20.87 -7.87 9.13
CA ASP A 22 -21.94 -6.99 8.63
C ASP A 22 -21.63 -5.55 9.05
N ARG A 23 -20.84 -4.87 8.22
CA ARG A 23 -20.40 -3.48 8.46
C ARG A 23 -21.58 -2.49 8.36
N MET A 24 -22.64 -2.85 7.65
CA MET A 24 -23.84 -2.00 7.51
C MET A 24 -24.60 -1.86 8.84
N THR A 25 -24.53 -2.88 9.71
CA THR A 25 -25.15 -2.84 11.05
C THR A 25 -24.16 -2.44 12.16
N GLY A 26 -22.95 -1.97 11.78
CA GLY A 26 -21.91 -1.55 12.73
C GLY A 26 -21.05 -2.69 13.30
N LYS A 27 -21.24 -3.93 12.84
CA LYS A 27 -20.34 -5.04 13.21
C LYS A 27 -19.04 -4.91 12.41
N VAL A 28 -17.92 -4.93 13.11
CA VAL A 28 -16.60 -4.83 12.49
C VAL A 28 -15.88 -6.16 12.53
N GLY A 29 -15.09 -6.42 11.47
CA GLY A 29 -14.24 -7.61 11.36
C GLY A 29 -12.84 -7.38 11.92
N TYR A 30 -11.88 -8.17 11.43
CA TYR A 30 -10.47 -8.11 11.84
C TYR A 30 -9.88 -6.69 11.72
N CYS A 31 -10.04 -6.04 10.56
CA CYS A 31 -9.49 -4.71 10.30
C CYS A 31 -10.19 -3.57 11.06
N LYS A 32 -11.28 -3.86 11.77
CA LYS A 32 -12.11 -2.88 12.51
C LYS A 32 -12.71 -1.74 11.66
N ALA A 33 -12.64 -1.84 10.33
CA ALA A 33 -13.27 -0.86 9.44
C ALA A 33 -14.80 -0.94 9.55
N ALA A 34 -15.43 0.21 9.79
CA ALA A 34 -16.89 0.39 9.76
C ALA A 34 -17.39 0.69 8.33
N VAL A 35 -18.63 1.18 8.18
CA VAL A 35 -19.18 1.58 6.87
C VAL A 35 -18.63 2.91 6.40
N THR A 36 -18.34 3.83 7.33
CA THR A 36 -17.84 5.18 7.04
C THR A 36 -16.34 5.14 6.80
N PRO A 37 -15.84 5.61 5.63
CA PRO A 37 -14.42 5.62 5.34
C PRO A 37 -13.66 6.55 6.29
N ARG A 38 -12.47 6.11 6.70
CA ARG A 38 -11.61 6.87 7.60
C ARG A 38 -10.27 7.14 6.94
N VAL A 39 -9.86 8.39 6.92
CA VAL A 39 -8.59 8.85 6.34
C VAL A 39 -7.75 9.51 7.42
N PHE A 40 -6.49 9.11 7.52
CA PHE A 40 -5.54 9.71 8.47
C PHE A 40 -4.93 10.99 7.92
N ARG A 41 -4.45 10.95 6.69
CA ARG A 41 -3.78 12.07 6.04
C ARG A 41 -3.88 11.94 4.52
N HIS A 42 -3.80 13.06 3.81
CA HIS A 42 -3.77 13.08 2.36
C HIS A 42 -3.02 14.31 1.82
N GLY A 43 -2.49 14.20 0.63
CA GLY A 43 -1.82 15.31 -0.08
C GLY A 43 -0.65 14.87 -0.94
N PRO A 44 0.08 15.82 -1.53
CA PRO A 44 1.30 15.53 -2.28
C PRO A 44 2.33 14.83 -1.39
N HIS A 45 2.89 13.72 -1.87
CA HIS A 45 3.91 12.92 -1.20
C HIS A 45 5.06 12.65 -2.16
N PHE A 46 6.30 12.75 -1.67
CA PHE A 46 7.51 12.65 -2.49
C PHE A 46 8.41 11.47 -2.10
N GLY A 47 7.90 10.56 -1.25
CA GLY A 47 8.65 9.42 -0.73
C GLY A 47 8.37 8.09 -1.43
N GLU A 48 7.61 8.08 -2.54
CA GLU A 48 7.41 6.87 -3.33
C GLU A 48 8.52 6.75 -4.40
N GLU A 49 8.52 5.67 -5.18
CA GLU A 49 9.45 5.48 -6.28
C GLU A 49 9.40 6.66 -7.26
N PRO A 50 10.52 7.00 -7.92
CA PRO A 50 10.62 8.19 -8.76
C PRO A 50 9.51 8.35 -9.80
N PRO A 51 9.05 7.29 -10.54
CA PRO A 51 7.96 7.44 -11.50
C PRO A 51 6.59 7.70 -10.86
N ILE A 52 6.43 7.36 -9.56
CA ILE A 52 5.18 7.59 -8.82
C ILE A 52 5.14 9.02 -8.26
N SER A 53 6.22 9.46 -7.62
CA SER A 53 6.32 10.78 -7.00
C SER A 53 6.51 11.90 -8.02
N GLY A 54 7.43 11.73 -8.96
CA GLY A 54 7.78 12.77 -9.92
C GLY A 54 8.06 14.12 -9.24
N GLU A 55 7.97 15.20 -10.02
CA GLU A 55 8.24 16.56 -9.51
C GLU A 55 7.04 17.18 -8.78
N ARG A 56 5.80 16.72 -9.05
CA ARG A 56 4.57 17.29 -8.45
C ARG A 56 4.03 16.49 -7.29
N GLY A 57 4.66 15.37 -6.96
CA GLY A 57 4.27 14.46 -5.90
C GLY A 57 3.16 13.48 -6.29
N SER A 58 3.17 12.36 -5.60
CA SER A 58 2.08 11.39 -5.56
C SER A 58 0.93 11.93 -4.71
N GLY A 59 -0.29 11.93 -5.23
CA GLY A 59 -1.48 12.35 -4.50
C GLY A 59 -1.92 11.30 -3.49
N THR A 60 -1.18 11.16 -2.42
CA THR A 60 -1.29 10.04 -1.48
C THR A 60 -2.43 10.23 -0.49
N ILE A 61 -3.22 9.17 -0.32
CA ILE A 61 -4.32 9.08 0.64
C ILE A 61 -4.02 7.92 1.59
N PHE A 62 -3.70 8.23 2.84
CA PHE A 62 -3.43 7.25 3.88
C PHE A 62 -4.74 6.86 4.55
N PHE A 63 -5.31 5.75 4.11
CA PHE A 63 -6.52 5.22 4.72
C PHE A 63 -6.21 4.58 6.06
N SER A 64 -7.07 4.82 7.05
CA SER A 64 -6.99 4.15 8.33
C SER A 64 -7.51 2.73 8.23
N HIS A 65 -7.14 1.89 9.19
CA HIS A 65 -7.38 0.45 9.20
C HIS A 65 -6.52 -0.31 8.19
N CYS A 66 -6.28 -1.60 8.45
CA CYS A 66 -5.50 -2.47 7.58
C CYS A 66 -5.95 -3.92 7.73
N THR A 67 -5.82 -4.69 6.68
CA THR A 67 -6.12 -6.13 6.66
C THR A 67 -5.05 -6.97 7.36
N LEU A 68 -3.88 -6.36 7.66
CA LEU A 68 -2.75 -6.94 8.40
C LEU A 68 -2.53 -6.24 9.75
N SER A 69 -1.77 -6.90 10.64
CA SER A 69 -1.36 -6.36 11.94
C SER A 69 0.15 -6.50 12.14
N CYS A 70 0.91 -5.89 11.23
CA CYS A 70 2.38 -6.01 11.22
C CYS A 70 2.98 -5.48 12.52
N ILE A 71 3.86 -6.27 13.16
CA ILE A 71 4.51 -5.91 14.41
C ILE A 71 5.47 -4.72 14.26
N TYR A 72 6.00 -4.50 13.06
CA TYR A 72 6.92 -3.42 12.67
C TYR A 72 6.24 -2.32 11.86
N CYS A 73 4.93 -2.16 11.94
CA CYS A 73 4.21 -1.20 11.12
C CYS A 73 4.57 0.24 11.48
N GLN A 74 5.24 0.95 10.59
CA GLN A 74 5.51 2.39 10.75
C GLN A 74 4.21 3.20 10.75
N ASN A 75 3.20 2.68 10.07
CA ASN A 75 1.87 3.27 9.93
C ASN A 75 0.89 2.84 11.05
N HIS A 76 1.39 2.21 12.16
CA HIS A 76 0.54 1.68 13.21
C HIS A 76 -0.44 2.69 13.85
N PRO A 77 -0.15 4.01 13.91
CA PRO A 77 -1.10 4.95 14.51
C PRO A 77 -2.45 4.96 13.79
N TRP A 78 -2.47 4.79 12.48
CA TRP A 78 -3.74 4.77 11.73
C TRP A 78 -4.13 3.39 11.21
N SER A 79 -3.17 2.51 10.92
CA SER A 79 -3.48 1.16 10.45
C SER A 79 -4.04 0.26 11.56
N GLN A 80 -3.56 0.38 12.80
CA GLN A 80 -3.90 -0.48 13.92
C GLN A 80 -4.53 0.28 15.10
N ALA A 81 -4.05 1.50 15.42
CA ALA A 81 -4.69 2.36 16.43
C ALA A 81 -5.83 3.22 15.85
N HIS A 82 -6.12 3.07 14.56
CA HIS A 82 -7.28 3.59 13.84
C HIS A 82 -7.44 5.12 13.92
N GLN A 83 -6.34 5.87 14.12
CA GLN A 83 -6.38 7.32 14.09
C GLN A 83 -6.79 7.80 12.69
N GLY A 84 -7.49 8.94 12.64
CA GLY A 84 -7.98 9.53 11.40
C GLY A 84 -9.35 10.14 11.54
N GLU A 85 -9.85 10.71 10.48
CA GLU A 85 -11.15 11.37 10.38
C GLU A 85 -12.14 10.50 9.59
N ASP A 86 -13.36 10.37 10.12
CA ASP A 86 -14.47 9.75 9.39
C ASP A 86 -15.00 10.73 8.35
N LEU A 87 -15.06 10.32 7.10
CA LEU A 87 -15.49 11.15 5.99
C LEU A 87 -16.83 10.68 5.41
N SER A 88 -17.71 11.61 5.03
CA SER A 88 -18.81 11.26 4.15
C SER A 88 -18.29 10.93 2.74
N ILE A 89 -19.11 10.33 1.90
CA ILE A 89 -18.73 10.06 0.50
C ILE A 89 -18.46 11.38 -0.25
N GLU A 90 -19.23 12.43 0.05
CA GLU A 90 -19.02 13.77 -0.51
C GLU A 90 -17.67 14.36 -0.07
N ALA A 91 -17.35 14.29 1.23
CA ALA A 91 -16.06 14.76 1.75
C ALA A 91 -14.87 13.97 1.17
N LEU A 92 -15.03 12.65 1.02
CA LEU A 92 -14.02 11.81 0.35
C LEU A 92 -13.86 12.20 -1.13
N ARG A 93 -14.95 12.51 -1.85
CA ARG A 93 -14.92 13.03 -3.23
C ARG A 93 -14.18 14.36 -3.32
N ASP A 94 -14.50 15.29 -2.41
CA ASP A 94 -13.84 16.61 -2.37
C ASP A 94 -12.33 16.48 -2.09
N LEU A 95 -11.94 15.49 -1.29
CA LEU A 95 -10.55 15.15 -1.05
C LEU A 95 -9.86 14.71 -2.35
N PHE A 96 -10.45 13.77 -3.12
CA PHE A 96 -9.91 13.33 -4.40
C PHE A 96 -9.79 14.48 -5.40
N LYS A 97 -10.83 15.33 -5.47
CA LYS A 97 -10.81 16.53 -6.30
C LYS A 97 -9.68 17.49 -5.88
N GLY A 98 -9.55 17.75 -4.59
CA GLY A 98 -8.50 18.64 -4.06
C GLY A 98 -7.08 18.16 -4.36
N ILE A 99 -6.85 16.84 -4.45
CA ILE A 99 -5.57 16.27 -4.90
C ILE A 99 -5.34 16.54 -6.40
N ALA A 100 -6.38 16.36 -7.22
CA ALA A 100 -6.29 16.66 -8.65
C ALA A 100 -6.06 18.16 -8.90
N ASP A 101 -6.76 19.03 -8.17
CA ASP A 101 -6.60 20.49 -8.27
C ASP A 101 -5.17 20.97 -7.88
N LYS A 102 -4.47 20.20 -7.03
CA LYS A 102 -3.05 20.45 -6.69
C LYS A 102 -2.07 20.01 -7.78
N GLY A 103 -2.55 19.33 -8.82
CA GLY A 103 -1.75 18.88 -9.94
C GLY A 103 -0.84 17.68 -9.64
N CYS A 104 -1.16 16.88 -8.61
CA CYS A 104 -0.46 15.62 -8.34
C CYS A 104 -0.49 14.68 -9.55
N HIS A 105 0.49 13.77 -9.64
CA HIS A 105 0.60 12.86 -10.79
C HIS A 105 -0.44 11.73 -10.80
N ASN A 106 -0.93 11.35 -9.63
CA ASN A 106 -1.81 10.20 -9.43
C ASN A 106 -2.68 10.37 -8.18
N TRP A 107 -3.64 9.45 -8.00
CA TRP A 107 -4.31 9.15 -6.74
C TRP A 107 -3.71 7.89 -6.15
N ASN A 108 -2.85 8.03 -5.14
CA ASN A 108 -2.17 6.92 -4.49
C ASN A 108 -2.95 6.46 -3.25
N LEU A 109 -3.52 5.28 -3.34
CA LEU A 109 -4.41 4.68 -2.36
C LEU A 109 -3.61 3.76 -1.43
N VAL A 110 -3.21 4.24 -0.26
CA VAL A 110 -2.44 3.44 0.70
C VAL A 110 -3.38 2.60 1.56
N SER A 111 -3.27 1.27 1.44
CA SER A 111 -4.12 0.27 2.12
C SER A 111 -5.63 0.47 1.85
N PRO A 112 -6.07 0.55 0.58
CA PRO A 112 -7.43 0.91 0.22
C PRO A 112 -8.45 -0.20 0.46
N THR A 113 -8.01 -1.45 0.58
CA THR A 113 -8.85 -2.67 0.57
C THR A 113 -10.10 -2.59 1.44
N PRO A 114 -10.04 -2.09 2.70
CA PRO A 114 -11.26 -1.98 3.51
C PRO A 114 -12.28 -0.98 2.97
N TRP A 115 -11.89 -0.09 2.05
CA TRP A 115 -12.64 1.08 1.63
C TRP A 115 -12.98 1.12 0.13
N LEU A 116 -12.71 0.04 -0.61
CA LEU A 116 -12.90 -0.02 -2.07
C LEU A 116 -14.32 0.40 -2.53
N PRO A 117 -15.42 -0.05 -1.89
CA PRO A 117 -16.76 0.39 -2.30
C PRO A 117 -16.96 1.90 -2.13
N GLN A 118 -16.45 2.46 -1.02
CA GLN A 118 -16.58 3.89 -0.73
C GLN A 118 -15.71 4.75 -1.68
N ILE A 119 -14.50 4.29 -1.98
CA ILE A 119 -13.61 4.94 -2.95
C ILE A 119 -14.29 4.99 -4.31
N LYS A 120 -14.79 3.85 -4.80
CA LYS A 120 -15.49 3.74 -6.10
C LYS A 120 -16.68 4.71 -6.19
N GLU A 121 -17.49 4.77 -5.15
CA GLU A 121 -18.65 5.69 -5.10
C GLU A 121 -18.21 7.17 -5.07
N ALA A 122 -17.13 7.50 -4.35
CA ALA A 122 -16.62 8.86 -4.26
C ALA A 122 -16.05 9.37 -5.58
N VAL A 123 -15.26 8.53 -6.30
CA VAL A 123 -14.58 8.97 -7.52
C VAL A 123 -15.45 8.95 -8.77
N LYS A 124 -16.50 8.13 -8.80
CA LYS A 124 -17.39 7.98 -9.95
C LYS A 124 -17.90 9.32 -10.54
N PRO A 125 -18.42 10.27 -9.75
CA PRO A 125 -18.87 11.56 -10.30
C PRO A 125 -17.71 12.43 -10.82
N LEU A 126 -16.50 12.30 -10.26
CA LEU A 126 -15.31 13.03 -10.73
C LEU A 126 -14.93 12.55 -12.13
N ILE A 127 -14.83 11.24 -12.31
CA ILE A 127 -14.50 10.60 -13.59
C ILE A 127 -15.53 10.98 -14.65
N GLN A 128 -16.84 10.97 -14.31
CA GLN A 128 -17.91 11.40 -15.20
C GLN A 128 -17.83 12.88 -15.59
N ALA A 129 -17.26 13.72 -14.72
CA ALA A 129 -16.99 15.14 -14.99
C ALA A 129 -15.65 15.39 -15.73
N GLY A 130 -14.92 14.32 -16.13
CA GLY A 130 -13.62 14.42 -16.80
C GLY A 130 -12.45 14.72 -15.87
N ILE A 131 -12.62 14.60 -14.56
CA ILE A 131 -11.56 14.74 -13.57
C ILE A 131 -11.05 13.34 -13.23
N SER A 132 -9.87 12.99 -13.74
CA SER A 132 -9.25 11.68 -13.51
C SER A 132 -7.73 11.80 -13.43
N LEU A 133 -7.15 11.05 -12.50
CA LEU A 133 -5.71 10.79 -12.40
C LEU A 133 -5.53 9.27 -12.38
N PRO A 134 -4.36 8.73 -12.78
CA PRO A 134 -4.05 7.31 -12.61
C PRO A 134 -4.20 6.90 -11.14
N PHE A 135 -4.80 5.74 -10.90
CA PHE A 135 -4.87 5.15 -9.56
C PHE A 135 -3.64 4.31 -9.27
N VAL A 136 -2.91 4.64 -8.21
CA VAL A 136 -1.87 3.81 -7.64
C VAL A 136 -2.48 3.00 -6.49
N TYR A 137 -2.56 1.68 -6.67
CA TYR A 137 -3.01 0.73 -5.67
C TYR A 137 -1.82 0.30 -4.81
N ASN A 138 -1.63 0.96 -3.67
CA ASN A 138 -0.48 0.75 -2.78
C ASN A 138 -0.88 -0.24 -1.68
N THR A 139 -0.44 -1.48 -1.84
CA THR A 139 -0.92 -2.63 -1.07
C THR A 139 0.20 -3.46 -0.46
N SER A 140 -0.12 -4.08 0.67
CA SER A 140 0.71 -5.12 1.28
C SER A 140 0.74 -6.44 0.50
N GLY A 141 0.05 -6.55 -0.62
CA GLY A 141 -0.11 -7.79 -1.38
C GLY A 141 -1.16 -8.76 -0.81
N PHE A 142 -1.68 -8.55 0.39
CA PHE A 142 -2.70 -9.44 0.99
C PHE A 142 -4.09 -9.14 0.43
N GLU A 143 -4.30 -9.54 -0.83
CA GLU A 143 -5.49 -9.23 -1.61
C GLU A 143 -6.17 -10.50 -2.14
N SER A 144 -7.44 -10.35 -2.53
CA SER A 144 -8.23 -11.40 -3.17
C SER A 144 -8.38 -11.10 -4.66
N PRO A 145 -7.93 -11.97 -5.59
CA PRO A 145 -8.10 -11.76 -7.03
C PRO A 145 -9.55 -11.44 -7.43
N LYS A 146 -10.53 -12.12 -6.83
CA LYS A 146 -11.95 -11.85 -7.07
C LYS A 146 -12.36 -10.42 -6.70
N VAL A 147 -11.75 -9.85 -5.67
CA VAL A 147 -12.02 -8.47 -5.26
C VAL A 147 -11.29 -7.50 -6.18
N LEU A 148 -10.05 -7.81 -6.56
CA LEU A 148 -9.30 -7.03 -7.54
C LEU A 148 -10.05 -6.93 -8.86
N ASP A 149 -10.63 -8.04 -9.38
CA ASP A 149 -11.50 -8.01 -10.57
C ASP A 149 -12.66 -7.03 -10.43
N ALA A 150 -13.35 -7.06 -9.30
CA ALA A 150 -14.54 -6.22 -9.06
C ALA A 150 -14.21 -4.71 -8.95
N PHE A 151 -12.96 -4.37 -8.65
CA PHE A 151 -12.46 -3.01 -8.47
C PHE A 151 -11.27 -2.67 -9.38
N SER A 152 -11.10 -3.38 -10.49
CA SER A 152 -10.02 -3.17 -11.45
C SER A 152 -10.01 -1.75 -12.04
N ASP A 153 -11.15 -1.09 -12.08
CA ASP A 153 -11.30 0.31 -12.48
C ASP A 153 -10.67 1.34 -11.51
N LEU A 154 -10.18 0.88 -10.35
CA LEU A 154 -9.41 1.68 -9.38
C LEU A 154 -7.92 1.32 -9.38
N ILE A 155 -7.42 0.64 -10.42
CA ILE A 155 -6.06 0.09 -10.43
C ILE A 155 -5.42 0.31 -11.80
N ASP A 156 -4.65 1.38 -11.94
CA ASP A 156 -3.82 1.61 -13.13
C ASP A 156 -2.38 1.18 -12.86
N ILE A 157 -1.88 1.42 -11.65
CA ILE A 157 -0.53 1.09 -11.21
C ILE A 157 -0.65 0.32 -9.90
N ALA A 158 -0.02 -0.85 -9.83
CA ALA A 158 0.05 -1.62 -8.60
C ALA A 158 1.42 -1.47 -7.94
N LEU A 159 1.42 -1.01 -6.69
CA LEU A 159 2.59 -0.90 -5.84
C LEU A 159 2.47 -1.97 -4.76
N VAL A 160 3.13 -3.11 -4.97
CA VAL A 160 2.84 -4.36 -4.26
C VAL A 160 4.01 -4.79 -3.40
N ASP A 161 3.80 -4.88 -2.08
CA ASP A 161 4.80 -5.46 -1.19
C ASP A 161 4.72 -7.00 -1.24
N LEU A 162 5.85 -7.67 -1.47
CA LEU A 162 6.05 -9.09 -1.17
C LEU A 162 6.94 -9.22 0.07
N ARG A 163 6.31 -9.52 1.21
CA ARG A 163 6.98 -9.42 2.52
C ARG A 163 7.52 -10.74 3.02
N TYR A 164 6.80 -11.84 2.80
CA TYR A 164 7.08 -13.15 3.36
C TYR A 164 7.00 -14.23 2.29
N ALA A 165 7.77 -15.28 2.47
CA ALA A 165 7.77 -16.49 1.66
C ALA A 165 7.34 -17.74 2.45
N THR A 166 7.25 -17.63 3.79
CA THR A 166 6.80 -18.72 4.66
C THR A 166 5.59 -18.29 5.52
N PRO A 167 4.63 -19.22 5.76
CA PRO A 167 3.47 -18.96 6.60
C PRO A 167 3.81 -18.61 8.06
N GLU A 168 4.91 -19.18 8.59
CA GLU A 168 5.36 -19.02 9.95
C GLU A 168 5.81 -17.58 10.21
N VAL A 169 6.68 -17.05 9.33
CA VAL A 169 7.17 -15.67 9.44
C VAL A 169 6.04 -14.69 9.14
N ALA A 170 5.14 -14.99 8.21
CA ALA A 170 3.96 -14.18 7.93
C ALA A 170 2.99 -14.11 9.14
N ALA A 171 2.80 -15.22 9.85
CA ALA A 171 2.00 -15.25 11.07
C ALA A 171 2.64 -14.42 12.18
N GLN A 172 3.95 -14.57 12.39
CA GLN A 172 4.71 -13.82 13.39
C GLN A 172 4.74 -12.32 13.06
N GLY A 173 5.12 -11.99 11.83
CA GLY A 173 5.37 -10.62 11.41
C GLY A 173 4.11 -9.79 11.17
N SER A 174 2.99 -10.41 10.74
CA SER A 174 1.77 -9.68 10.33
C SER A 174 0.45 -10.31 10.72
N ASP A 175 0.46 -11.34 11.59
CA ASP A 175 -0.75 -12.10 11.99
C ASP A 175 -1.54 -12.63 10.77
N ALA A 176 -0.84 -13.21 9.80
CA ALA A 176 -1.43 -13.63 8.54
C ALA A 176 -0.75 -14.88 7.95
N ALA A 177 -0.97 -16.07 8.54
CA ALA A 177 -0.41 -17.32 8.03
C ALA A 177 -0.77 -17.61 6.54
N GLY A 178 -1.92 -17.13 6.08
CA GLY A 178 -2.35 -17.25 4.68
C GLY A 178 -1.75 -16.21 3.72
N TYR A 179 -0.82 -15.37 4.19
CA TYR A 179 -0.26 -14.27 3.40
C TYR A 179 0.39 -14.72 2.10
N VAL A 180 1.28 -15.72 2.17
CA VAL A 180 2.10 -16.15 1.04
C VAL A 180 1.24 -16.57 -0.15
N GLY A 181 0.25 -17.42 0.07
CA GLY A 181 -0.67 -17.85 -0.98
C GLY A 181 -1.49 -16.70 -1.56
N ALA A 182 -2.01 -15.82 -0.70
CA ALA A 182 -2.82 -14.69 -1.13
C ALA A 182 -2.00 -13.65 -1.90
N SER A 183 -0.80 -13.29 -1.39
CA SER A 183 0.04 -12.27 -2.02
C SER A 183 0.58 -12.71 -3.38
N ARG A 184 0.95 -13.98 -3.54
CA ARG A 184 1.41 -14.53 -4.82
C ARG A 184 0.28 -14.56 -5.85
N GLN A 185 -0.93 -15.02 -5.47
CA GLN A 185 -2.10 -15.00 -6.36
C GLN A 185 -2.48 -13.56 -6.75
N ALA A 186 -2.44 -12.63 -5.81
CA ALA A 186 -2.71 -11.22 -6.08
C ALA A 186 -1.64 -10.62 -7.01
N PHE A 187 -0.37 -10.92 -6.78
CA PHE A 187 0.72 -10.43 -7.63
C PHE A 187 0.60 -10.96 -9.07
N GLN A 188 0.31 -12.24 -9.25
CA GLN A 188 0.06 -12.84 -10.57
C GLN A 188 -1.13 -12.16 -11.26
N TRP A 189 -2.20 -11.84 -10.51
CA TRP A 189 -3.33 -11.08 -11.05
C TRP A 189 -2.90 -9.68 -11.51
N PHE A 190 -2.18 -8.92 -10.67
CA PHE A 190 -1.68 -7.59 -11.04
C PHE A 190 -0.80 -7.65 -12.29
N TRP A 191 0.11 -8.63 -12.34
CA TRP A 191 1.02 -8.79 -13.48
C TRP A 191 0.28 -9.14 -14.77
N HIS A 192 -0.69 -10.04 -14.71
CA HIS A 192 -1.52 -10.41 -15.86
C HIS A 192 -2.35 -9.23 -16.37
N GLU A 193 -2.97 -8.46 -15.48
CA GLU A 193 -3.86 -7.37 -15.86
C GLU A 193 -3.13 -6.10 -16.28
N LEU A 194 -2.03 -5.76 -15.61
CA LEU A 194 -1.36 -4.47 -15.79
C LEU A 194 -0.06 -4.56 -16.60
N GLY A 195 0.64 -5.69 -16.50
CA GLY A 195 1.94 -5.90 -17.15
C GLY A 195 3.09 -5.08 -16.56
N PRO A 196 4.20 -4.96 -17.33
CA PRO A 196 5.36 -4.16 -16.95
C PRO A 196 5.01 -2.67 -16.75
N LEU A 197 5.82 -1.99 -15.92
CA LEU A 197 5.65 -0.55 -15.70
C LEU A 197 5.81 0.24 -17.00
N GLN A 198 4.83 1.07 -17.27
CA GLN A 198 4.80 1.99 -18.39
C GLN A 198 4.85 3.43 -17.89
N VAL A 199 5.78 4.19 -18.40
CA VAL A 199 5.96 5.61 -18.08
C VAL A 199 5.70 6.48 -19.30
N ASP A 200 5.28 7.71 -19.07
CA ASP A 200 5.18 8.71 -20.15
C ASP A 200 6.55 9.32 -20.52
N GLU A 201 6.53 10.26 -21.46
CA GLU A 201 7.74 10.97 -21.93
C GLU A 201 8.48 11.74 -20.83
N GLN A 202 7.82 12.00 -19.69
CA GLN A 202 8.39 12.67 -18.52
C GLN A 202 8.89 11.67 -17.46
N GLY A 203 8.81 10.36 -17.74
CA GLY A 203 9.19 9.30 -16.81
C GLY A 203 8.17 9.05 -15.69
N ILE A 204 6.94 9.55 -15.83
CA ILE A 204 5.88 9.36 -14.82
C ILE A 204 5.07 8.11 -15.14
N ALA A 205 4.86 7.27 -14.15
CA ALA A 205 4.10 6.03 -14.26
C ALA A 205 2.64 6.29 -14.68
N ARG A 206 2.18 5.48 -15.63
CA ARG A 206 0.81 5.51 -16.15
C ARG A 206 0.08 4.20 -15.98
N ARG A 207 0.80 3.08 -16.04
CA ARG A 207 0.25 1.73 -15.87
C ARG A 207 1.36 0.76 -15.45
N GLY A 208 1.00 -0.35 -14.83
CA GLY A 208 1.91 -1.47 -14.61
C GLY A 208 2.15 -1.79 -13.14
N VAL A 209 3.13 -2.67 -12.89
CA VAL A 209 3.41 -3.22 -11.56
C VAL A 209 4.81 -2.83 -11.09
N ILE A 210 4.91 -2.43 -9.84
CA ILE A 210 6.17 -2.30 -9.09
C ILE A 210 6.08 -3.25 -7.89
N CYS A 211 7.06 -4.13 -7.77
CA CYS A 211 7.21 -5.03 -6.62
C CYS A 211 8.12 -4.41 -5.58
N ARG A 212 7.68 -4.34 -4.34
CA ARG A 212 8.51 -3.90 -3.21
C ARG A 212 8.97 -5.08 -2.38
N ILE A 213 10.27 -5.16 -2.16
CA ILE A 213 10.93 -6.17 -1.33
C ILE A 213 11.63 -5.48 -0.17
N LEU A 214 11.02 -5.54 1.01
CA LEU A 214 11.62 -5.00 2.23
C LEU A 214 12.54 -6.04 2.88
N ALA A 215 13.81 -5.69 3.06
CA ALA A 215 14.71 -6.48 3.87
C ALA A 215 14.26 -6.48 5.33
N LEU A 216 14.05 -7.66 5.91
CA LEU A 216 13.65 -7.84 7.31
C LEU A 216 14.82 -8.41 8.11
N PRO A 217 15.16 -7.86 9.29
CA PRO A 217 16.29 -8.32 10.08
C PRO A 217 16.09 -9.77 10.55
N GLY A 218 17.09 -10.62 10.38
CA GLY A 218 17.03 -12.04 10.73
C GLY A 218 16.14 -12.90 9.81
N HIS A 219 15.44 -12.27 8.84
CA HIS A 219 14.53 -12.93 7.92
C HIS A 219 14.82 -12.59 6.45
N ILE A 220 16.10 -12.33 6.13
CA ILE A 220 16.49 -11.95 4.77
C ILE A 220 16.17 -13.04 3.74
N ASP A 221 16.16 -14.32 4.16
CA ASP A 221 15.85 -15.46 3.31
C ASP A 221 14.39 -15.43 2.80
N GLU A 222 13.47 -14.76 3.52
CA GLU A 222 12.09 -14.49 3.04
C GLU A 222 12.10 -13.59 1.79
N ALA A 223 12.87 -12.50 1.84
CA ALA A 223 13.03 -11.59 0.72
C ALA A 223 13.74 -12.26 -0.47
N MET A 224 14.78 -13.04 -0.20
CA MET A 224 15.50 -13.81 -1.23
C MET A 224 14.59 -14.86 -1.90
N ALA A 225 13.79 -15.59 -1.13
CA ALA A 225 12.83 -16.54 -1.66
C ALA A 225 11.72 -15.86 -2.51
N ASN A 226 11.32 -14.63 -2.17
CA ASN A 226 10.40 -13.86 -3.01
C ASN A 226 11.05 -13.39 -4.31
N LEU A 227 12.35 -13.03 -4.33
CA LEU A 227 13.06 -12.72 -5.58
C LEU A 227 13.16 -13.95 -6.48
N HIS A 228 13.50 -15.13 -5.95
CA HIS A 228 13.46 -16.37 -6.72
C HIS A 228 12.08 -16.65 -7.29
N TRP A 229 11.03 -16.55 -6.47
CA TRP A 229 9.67 -16.76 -6.93
C TRP A 229 9.28 -15.78 -8.05
N LEU A 230 9.67 -14.48 -7.95
CA LEU A 230 9.43 -13.50 -9.00
C LEU A 230 10.14 -13.88 -10.31
N ALA A 231 11.43 -14.26 -10.24
CA ALA A 231 12.19 -14.65 -11.41
C ALA A 231 11.59 -15.88 -12.11
N ASP A 232 11.15 -16.88 -11.33
CA ASP A 232 10.64 -18.15 -11.84
C ASP A 232 9.20 -18.04 -12.39
N GLU A 233 8.32 -17.31 -11.71
CA GLU A 233 6.87 -17.30 -11.98
C GLU A 233 6.38 -16.05 -12.73
N VAL A 234 7.13 -14.96 -12.69
CA VAL A 234 6.76 -13.67 -13.28
C VAL A 234 7.75 -13.24 -14.36
N GLY A 235 9.03 -13.51 -14.15
CA GLY A 235 10.14 -13.05 -14.98
C GLY A 235 10.83 -11.81 -14.40
N THR A 236 11.96 -11.45 -15.00
CA THR A 236 12.83 -10.37 -14.50
C THR A 236 12.51 -8.99 -15.11
N ASP A 237 11.50 -8.90 -15.98
CA ASP A 237 11.03 -7.63 -16.54
C ASP A 237 10.27 -6.76 -15.53
N VAL A 238 9.88 -7.34 -14.39
CA VAL A 238 9.18 -6.62 -13.33
C VAL A 238 10.10 -5.60 -12.66
N HIS A 239 9.57 -4.40 -12.40
CA HIS A 239 10.30 -3.38 -11.63
C HIS A 239 10.31 -3.77 -10.16
N VAL A 240 11.50 -3.96 -9.59
CA VAL A 240 11.69 -4.35 -8.19
C VAL A 240 12.29 -3.19 -7.40
N SER A 241 11.66 -2.81 -6.29
CA SER A 241 12.18 -1.85 -5.33
C SER A 241 12.69 -2.61 -4.10
N VAL A 242 14.02 -2.77 -3.99
CA VAL A 242 14.68 -3.44 -2.86
C VAL A 242 14.97 -2.40 -1.78
N MET A 243 14.37 -2.58 -0.60
CA MET A 243 14.37 -1.55 0.45
C MET A 243 15.11 -2.01 1.70
N SER A 244 15.98 -1.13 2.24
CA SER A 244 16.73 -1.32 3.50
C SER A 244 16.09 -0.59 4.70
N GLN A 245 14.99 0.12 4.48
CA GLN A 245 14.39 1.08 5.42
C GLN A 245 13.65 0.47 6.62
N TYR A 246 13.86 -0.81 6.92
CA TYR A 246 13.28 -1.39 8.12
C TYR A 246 13.75 -0.66 9.37
N THR A 247 12.81 -0.27 10.21
CA THR A 247 13.08 0.32 11.52
C THR A 247 12.25 -0.43 12.57
N PRO A 248 12.84 -0.87 13.69
CA PRO A 248 12.10 -1.49 14.76
C PRO A 248 11.21 -0.45 15.44
N VAL A 249 9.90 -0.54 15.15
CA VAL A 249 8.87 0.33 15.74
C VAL A 249 7.71 -0.51 16.22
N HIS A 250 6.79 0.09 16.96
CA HIS A 250 5.60 -0.55 17.47
C HIS A 250 5.95 -1.78 18.32
N LYS A 251 5.39 -2.96 18.02
CA LYS A 251 5.64 -4.20 18.78
C LYS A 251 7.02 -4.80 18.50
N ALA A 252 7.61 -4.52 17.36
CA ALA A 252 8.91 -5.05 16.97
C ALA A 252 10.03 -4.65 17.95
N CYS A 253 9.95 -3.47 18.58
CA CYS A 253 10.93 -3.01 19.58
C CYS A 253 11.14 -3.96 20.77
N SER A 254 10.22 -4.89 21.01
CA SER A 254 10.25 -5.82 22.16
C SER A 254 10.31 -7.29 21.77
N ILE A 255 10.57 -7.59 20.49
CA ILE A 255 10.63 -8.95 19.96
C ILE A 255 12.02 -9.22 19.44
N GLU A 256 12.74 -10.14 20.08
CA GLU A 256 14.10 -10.53 19.69
C GLU A 256 14.17 -10.91 18.19
N GLY A 257 15.20 -10.39 17.52
CA GLY A 257 15.40 -10.56 16.08
C GLY A 257 14.64 -9.52 15.23
N TRP A 258 13.56 -8.92 15.75
CA TRP A 258 12.82 -7.83 15.10
C TRP A 258 13.16 -6.44 15.68
N ASP A 259 13.86 -6.40 16.79
CA ASP A 259 14.18 -5.21 17.59
C ASP A 259 15.44 -4.46 17.12
N ARG A 260 15.97 -4.82 15.97
CA ARG A 260 17.18 -4.23 15.35
C ARG A 260 16.92 -3.81 13.91
N LYS A 261 17.79 -2.99 13.36
CA LYS A 261 17.86 -2.74 11.93
C LYS A 261 18.48 -3.93 11.18
N VAL A 262 18.30 -3.96 9.88
CA VAL A 262 18.98 -4.91 8.98
C VAL A 262 20.50 -4.64 9.02
N HIS A 263 21.31 -5.69 9.05
CA HIS A 263 22.76 -5.55 8.93
C HIS A 263 23.21 -5.39 7.47
N ALA A 264 24.32 -4.68 7.24
CA ALA A 264 24.89 -4.48 5.91
C ALA A 264 25.09 -5.81 5.15
N ALA A 265 25.56 -6.85 5.84
CA ALA A 265 25.77 -8.16 5.23
C ALA A 265 24.46 -8.85 4.82
N GLU A 266 23.35 -8.67 5.58
CA GLU A 266 22.04 -9.18 5.20
C GLU A 266 21.54 -8.47 3.94
N TYR A 267 21.63 -7.16 3.91
CA TYR A 267 21.19 -6.37 2.76
C TYR A 267 22.03 -6.63 1.51
N ALA A 268 23.36 -6.74 1.66
CA ALA A 268 24.27 -7.05 0.55
C ALA A 268 23.95 -8.41 -0.11
N ARG A 269 23.61 -9.45 0.68
CA ARG A 269 23.17 -10.74 0.13
C ARG A 269 21.90 -10.60 -0.74
N LEU A 270 20.94 -9.78 -0.29
CA LEU A 270 19.69 -9.57 -1.01
C LEU A 270 19.91 -8.82 -2.34
N THR A 271 20.71 -7.74 -2.29
CA THR A 271 20.98 -6.94 -3.50
C THR A 271 21.83 -7.71 -4.51
N GLN A 272 22.82 -8.46 -4.04
CA GLN A 272 23.61 -9.34 -4.89
C GLN A 272 22.73 -10.40 -5.58
N LEU A 273 21.80 -11.02 -4.85
CA LEU A 273 20.88 -12.00 -5.45
C LEU A 273 19.98 -11.35 -6.51
N ALA A 274 19.49 -10.13 -6.28
CA ALA A 274 18.66 -9.44 -7.28
C ALA A 274 19.44 -9.22 -8.60
N GLU A 275 20.73 -8.86 -8.52
CA GLU A 275 21.63 -8.73 -9.67
C GLU A 275 21.89 -10.09 -10.34
N GLU A 276 22.21 -11.15 -9.56
CA GLU A 276 22.48 -12.49 -10.07
C GLU A 276 21.28 -13.12 -10.78
N LEU A 277 20.06 -12.82 -10.34
CA LEU A 277 18.81 -13.25 -11.00
C LEU A 277 18.49 -12.43 -12.26
N GLY A 278 19.17 -11.32 -12.51
CA GLY A 278 19.01 -10.50 -13.71
C GLY A 278 17.84 -9.49 -13.61
N PHE A 279 17.50 -9.01 -12.41
CA PHE A 279 16.58 -7.89 -12.27
C PHE A 279 17.30 -6.59 -12.63
N GLU A 280 17.10 -6.11 -13.85
CA GLU A 280 17.71 -4.87 -14.36
C GLU A 280 16.78 -3.66 -14.20
N ASN A 281 15.48 -3.89 -13.91
CA ASN A 281 14.48 -2.86 -13.77
C ASN A 281 14.18 -2.60 -12.29
N GLY A 282 14.19 -1.32 -11.88
CA GLY A 282 13.78 -0.93 -10.53
C GLY A 282 14.84 -0.16 -9.76
N TRP A 283 14.81 -0.29 -8.45
CA TRP A 283 15.63 0.53 -7.55
C TRP A 283 16.17 -0.32 -6.41
N ILE A 284 17.43 -0.13 -6.12
CA ILE A 284 18.09 -0.62 -4.89
C ILE A 284 18.31 0.60 -4.00
N GLN A 285 17.62 0.65 -2.87
CA GLN A 285 17.79 1.73 -1.91
C GLN A 285 19.22 1.69 -1.33
N GLU A 286 19.85 2.86 -1.23
CA GLU A 286 21.12 2.96 -0.54
C GLU A 286 21.02 2.47 0.90
N PHE A 287 22.04 1.75 1.35
CA PHE A 287 22.09 1.27 2.73
C PHE A 287 22.57 2.40 3.66
N GLU A 288 21.67 2.93 4.47
CA GLU A 288 21.96 4.07 5.37
C GLU A 288 22.63 3.65 6.69
N GLY A 289 22.94 2.37 6.88
CA GLY A 289 23.56 1.85 8.11
C GLY A 289 22.68 2.03 9.35
N ASP A 290 23.33 2.32 10.49
CA ASP A 290 22.66 2.57 11.78
C ASP A 290 22.14 4.02 11.92
N ALA A 291 22.24 4.86 10.89
CA ALA A 291 21.69 6.20 10.93
C ALA A 291 20.17 6.14 11.24
N PRO A 292 19.64 7.04 12.08
CA PRO A 292 18.20 7.14 12.25
C PRO A 292 17.56 7.34 10.89
N SER A 293 16.58 6.51 10.52
CA SER A 293 15.87 6.74 9.27
C SER A 293 15.09 8.04 9.42
N ASP A 294 15.49 9.09 8.72
CA ASP A 294 14.77 10.37 8.66
C ASP A 294 13.38 10.24 8.02
N LEU A 295 13.03 9.03 7.58
CA LEU A 295 11.66 8.71 7.10
C LEU A 295 10.58 8.88 8.17
N LEU A 296 10.93 8.79 9.47
CA LEU A 296 10.07 9.26 10.56
C LEU A 296 10.15 10.79 10.74
N GLY A 297 11.23 11.43 10.28
CA GLY A 297 11.52 12.85 10.42
C GLY A 297 10.99 13.72 9.28
N GLN A 298 10.60 13.15 8.15
CA GLN A 298 9.71 13.83 7.20
C GLN A 298 8.25 13.73 7.69
N ALA A 299 8.06 14.02 8.98
CA ALA A 299 6.82 14.61 9.41
C ALA A 299 6.60 15.83 8.53
N MET A 300 5.75 15.69 7.52
CA MET A 300 5.18 16.84 6.84
C MET A 300 4.79 17.83 7.94
N PRO A 301 5.11 19.12 7.82
CA PRO A 301 4.77 20.08 8.86
C PRO A 301 3.29 19.88 9.20
N ALA A 302 3.00 19.74 10.48
CA ALA A 302 1.65 19.73 11.00
C ALA A 302 1.07 21.11 10.65
N GLY A 303 0.49 21.21 9.49
CA GLY A 303 0.09 22.48 8.94
C GLY A 303 -0.70 22.33 7.69
N GLY A 304 -1.95 22.54 7.82
CA GLY A 304 -2.74 22.95 6.70
C GLY A 304 -3.91 22.06 6.34
N GLY A 305 -4.84 22.07 7.20
CA GLY A 305 -6.20 21.59 6.95
C GLY A 305 -7.15 22.01 8.06
N ALA A 306 -6.86 23.12 8.75
CA ALA A 306 -7.91 23.79 9.49
C ALA A 306 -8.90 24.31 8.45
N VAL A 307 -10.05 23.67 8.35
CA VAL A 307 -11.25 24.22 7.70
C VAL A 307 -11.49 25.57 8.38
N GLY A 308 -11.21 26.66 7.66
CA GLY A 308 -11.52 28.00 8.08
C GLY A 308 -13.02 28.10 8.36
N ARG A 309 -13.38 28.19 9.62
CA ARG A 309 -14.69 28.72 10.00
C ARG A 309 -14.68 30.17 9.57
N GLY A 310 -15.40 30.46 8.50
CA GLY A 310 -15.74 31.81 8.12
C GLY A 310 -16.49 32.46 9.29
N ALA A 311 -15.90 33.48 9.85
CA ALA A 311 -16.58 34.44 10.72
C ALA A 311 -16.88 35.68 9.90
N GLY A 312 -18.12 36.16 10.01
CA GLY A 312 -18.58 37.46 9.60
C GLY A 312 -19.30 37.51 8.30
#